data_92af6b2cc9b5e1c1459dec2a11566301
#
_entry.id   92af6b2cc9b5e1c1459dec2a11566301
#
_cell.length_a   1.000
_cell.length_b   1.000
_cell.length_c   1.000
_cell.angle_alpha   90.00
_cell.angle_beta   90.00
_cell.angle_gamma   90.00
#
_symmetry.space_group_name_H-M   'P 1'
#
loop_
_entity.id
_entity.type
_entity.pdbx_description
1 polymer ?
#
loop_
_entity_poly.entity_id
_entity_poly.type
_entity_poly.pdbx_seq_one_letter_code
_entity_poly.pdbx_strand_id
1 'polypeptide(L)'
;RLGMPAINLLPPQAFPHLPAPAGTRTIGARTEHVTIARANGGAHAKVEWIEHLGDQNHLHLSVGEHRLVTLVDPEVDLAVGDSIDVALRAPLYFGADGERIG
;
A
#
# COMPACT_ATOMS: atom_id res chain seq x y z
N ARG A 1 -0.27 20.61 -3.53
CA ARG A 1 -1.13 19.84 -2.69
C ARG A 1 -0.35 18.91 -1.76
N LEU A 2 -0.73 18.92 -0.52
CA LEU A 2 -0.01 18.19 0.50
C LEU A 2 -0.80 16.97 0.95
N GLY A 3 -0.14 16.08 1.63
CA GLY A 3 -0.80 15.01 2.35
C GLY A 3 -0.74 13.64 1.73
N MET A 4 -0.38 13.50 0.45
CA MET A 4 -0.25 12.18 -0.14
C MET A 4 1.19 11.92 -0.56
N PRO A 5 1.83 10.88 -0.02
CA PRO A 5 3.17 10.53 -0.45
C PRO A 5 3.16 9.97 -1.87
N ALA A 6 4.22 10.22 -2.63
CA ALA A 6 4.40 9.61 -3.93
C ALA A 6 4.71 8.11 -3.78
N ILE A 7 5.22 7.71 -2.64
CA ILE A 7 5.63 6.35 -2.37
C ILE A 7 5.33 6.02 -0.91
N ASN A 8 4.84 4.81 -0.68
CA ASN A 8 4.65 4.28 0.67
C ASN A 8 5.90 3.50 1.05
N LEU A 9 6.37 3.70 2.26
CA LEU A 9 7.53 2.96 2.79
C LEU A 9 7.06 2.09 3.93
N LEU A 10 7.28 0.78 3.81
CA LEU A 10 6.76 -0.19 4.76
C LEU A 10 7.84 -1.22 5.08
N PRO A 11 7.82 -1.79 6.30
CA PRO A 11 8.73 -2.89 6.59
C PRO A 11 8.28 -4.16 5.87
N PRO A 12 9.19 -5.10 5.62
CA PRO A 12 8.83 -6.35 4.94
C PRO A 12 7.75 -7.15 5.67
N GLN A 13 7.62 -6.98 6.97
CA GLN A 13 6.61 -7.68 7.76
C GLN A 13 5.19 -7.33 7.35
N ALA A 14 5.00 -6.19 6.70
CA ALA A 14 3.68 -5.80 6.21
C ALA A 14 3.22 -6.68 5.05
N PHE A 15 4.16 -7.26 4.31
CA PHE A 15 3.87 -8.10 3.15
C PHE A 15 4.67 -9.39 3.23
N PRO A 16 4.30 -10.30 4.14
CA PRO A 16 5.10 -11.50 4.39
C PRO A 16 5.21 -12.45 3.21
N HIS A 17 4.27 -12.38 2.27
CA HIS A 17 4.28 -13.26 1.10
C HIS A 17 5.04 -12.68 -0.08
N LEU A 18 5.52 -11.45 0.04
CA LEU A 18 6.27 -10.81 -1.04
C LEU A 18 7.70 -11.38 -1.07
N PRO A 19 8.19 -11.84 -2.24
CA PRO A 19 9.53 -12.43 -2.31
C PRO A 19 10.61 -11.35 -2.33
N ALA A 20 10.80 -10.68 -1.21
CA ALA A 20 11.78 -9.62 -1.10
C ALA A 20 13.19 -10.19 -1.07
N PRO A 21 14.17 -9.52 -1.72
CA PRO A 21 15.56 -9.96 -1.67
C PRO A 21 16.10 -9.98 -0.24
N ALA A 22 17.11 -10.83 -0.02
CA ALA A 22 17.77 -10.88 1.28
C ALA A 22 18.37 -9.50 1.60
N GLY A 23 18.26 -9.09 2.85
CA GLY A 23 18.75 -7.79 3.29
C GLY A 23 17.76 -6.64 3.15
N THR A 24 16.56 -6.92 2.63
CA THR A 24 15.52 -5.89 2.51
C THR A 24 15.09 -5.43 3.90
N ARG A 25 15.13 -4.14 4.14
CA ARG A 25 14.65 -3.53 5.37
C ARG A 25 13.41 -2.69 5.15
N THR A 26 13.23 -2.17 3.94
CA THR A 26 12.10 -1.32 3.61
C THR A 26 11.58 -1.69 2.23
N ILE A 27 10.27 -1.76 2.10
CA ILE A 27 9.60 -1.94 0.82
C ILE A 27 9.00 -0.60 0.43
N GLY A 28 9.28 -0.15 -0.79
CA GLY A 28 8.69 1.04 -1.35
C GLY A 28 7.58 0.67 -2.31
N ALA A 29 6.40 1.21 -2.08
CA ALA A 29 5.25 0.97 -2.94
C ALA A 29 4.71 2.30 -3.43
N ARG A 30 4.86 2.57 -4.72
CA ARG A 30 4.30 3.77 -5.30
C ARG A 30 2.79 3.71 -5.21
N THR A 31 2.17 4.86 -4.94
CA THR A 31 0.72 4.90 -4.73
C THR A 31 -0.05 4.33 -5.91
N GLU A 32 0.40 4.59 -7.13
CA GLU A 32 -0.25 4.08 -8.34
C GLU A 32 0.01 2.59 -8.58
N HIS A 33 0.92 1.98 -7.82
CA HIS A 33 1.24 0.56 -7.95
C HIS A 33 0.66 -0.30 -6.83
N VAL A 34 -0.18 0.29 -6.01
CA VAL A 34 -0.91 -0.46 -4.98
C VAL A 34 -2.26 -0.84 -5.57
N THR A 35 -2.51 -2.13 -5.69
CA THR A 35 -3.78 -2.62 -6.21
C THR A 35 -4.59 -3.23 -5.07
N ILE A 36 -5.89 -3.06 -5.13
CA ILE A 36 -6.80 -3.58 -4.12
C ILE A 36 -7.71 -4.61 -4.77
N ALA A 37 -8.09 -5.62 -4.00
CA ALA A 37 -8.99 -6.66 -4.45
C ALA A 37 -9.77 -7.17 -3.26
N ARG A 38 -10.88 -7.84 -3.55
CA ARG A 38 -11.65 -8.44 -2.47
C ARG A 38 -11.09 -9.81 -2.15
N ALA A 39 -10.54 -9.93 -0.95
CA ALA A 39 -10.16 -11.19 -0.29
C ALA A 39 -9.57 -12.23 -1.23
N ASN A 40 -8.38 -11.98 -1.76
CA ASN A 40 -7.86 -12.82 -2.82
C ASN A 40 -6.39 -13.20 -2.69
N GLY A 41 -5.88 -13.30 -1.49
CA GLY A 41 -4.54 -13.81 -1.27
C GLY A 41 -3.43 -12.79 -1.22
N GLY A 42 -3.74 -11.50 -1.31
CA GLY A 42 -2.77 -10.45 -1.03
C GLY A 42 -2.65 -10.21 0.46
N ALA A 43 -1.92 -9.17 0.84
CA ALA A 43 -1.87 -8.76 2.23
C ALA A 43 -3.21 -8.20 2.65
N HIS A 44 -3.69 -8.66 3.81
CA HIS A 44 -4.97 -8.24 4.32
C HIS A 44 -4.91 -6.82 4.86
N ALA A 45 -5.86 -5.99 4.45
CA ALA A 45 -5.88 -4.59 4.83
C ALA A 45 -7.28 -4.15 5.23
N LYS A 46 -7.33 -3.07 5.98
CA LYS A 46 -8.57 -2.46 6.40
C LYS A 46 -8.63 -1.03 5.92
N VAL A 47 -9.79 -0.60 5.42
CA VAL A 47 -10.01 0.77 5.01
C VAL A 47 -10.20 1.63 6.26
N GLU A 48 -9.27 2.55 6.50
CA GLU A 48 -9.31 3.41 7.67
C GLU A 48 -9.93 4.76 7.37
N TRP A 49 -9.74 5.25 6.15
CA TRP A 49 -10.19 6.58 5.79
C TRP A 49 -10.31 6.70 4.28
N ILE A 50 -11.28 7.45 3.82
CA ILE A 50 -11.43 7.76 2.39
C ILE A 50 -11.50 9.27 2.25
N GLU A 51 -10.60 9.83 1.47
CA GLU A 51 -10.55 11.25 1.21
C GLU A 51 -11.06 11.51 -0.20
N HIS A 52 -12.15 12.25 -0.30
CA HIS A 52 -12.81 12.51 -1.58
C HIS A 52 -12.24 13.78 -2.20
N LEU A 53 -11.63 13.66 -3.35
CA LEU A 53 -10.93 14.77 -3.99
C LEU A 53 -11.49 15.12 -5.37
N GLY A 54 -12.66 14.59 -5.70
CA GLY A 54 -13.32 14.90 -6.96
C GLY A 54 -13.05 13.86 -8.03
N ASP A 55 -11.90 13.93 -8.67
CA ASP A 55 -11.56 13.02 -9.78
C ASP A 55 -11.01 11.68 -9.29
N GLN A 56 -10.43 11.64 -8.11
CA GLN A 56 -9.94 10.42 -7.48
C GLN A 56 -10.13 10.51 -5.98
N ASN A 57 -10.19 9.37 -5.32
CA ASN A 57 -10.19 9.31 -3.88
C ASN A 57 -8.85 8.80 -3.38
N HIS A 58 -8.37 9.36 -2.28
CA HIS A 58 -7.25 8.80 -1.55
C HIS A 58 -7.80 7.76 -0.58
N LEU A 59 -7.29 6.55 -0.68
CA LEU A 59 -7.71 5.45 0.17
C LEU A 59 -6.60 5.18 1.18
N HIS A 60 -6.89 5.40 2.44
CA HIS A 60 -5.95 5.19 3.53
C HIS A 60 -6.23 3.84 4.16
N LEU A 61 -5.23 2.97 4.12
CA LEU A 61 -5.36 1.58 4.55
C LEU A 61 -4.43 1.28 5.70
N SER A 62 -4.81 0.32 6.53
CA SER A 62 -3.91 -0.27 7.49
C SER A 62 -3.64 -1.72 7.12
N VAL A 63 -2.37 -2.12 7.19
CA VAL A 63 -1.93 -3.50 7.03
C VAL A 63 -1.19 -3.84 8.32
N GLY A 64 -1.89 -4.54 9.21
CA GLY A 64 -1.38 -4.70 10.57
C GLY A 64 -1.28 -3.35 11.24
N GLU A 65 -0.09 -3.01 11.71
CA GLU A 65 0.17 -1.72 12.35
C GLU A 65 0.65 -0.65 11.37
N HIS A 66 0.73 -0.99 10.10
CA HIS A 66 1.35 -0.11 9.11
C HIS A 66 0.28 0.56 8.27
N ARG A 67 0.58 1.77 7.81
CA ARG A 67 -0.34 2.56 7.00
C ARG A 67 0.18 2.69 5.60
N LEU A 68 -0.73 2.65 4.64
CA LEU A 68 -0.39 2.96 3.27
C LEU A 68 -1.54 3.70 2.60
N VAL A 69 -1.21 4.43 1.54
CA VAL A 69 -2.19 5.23 0.82
C VAL A 69 -2.14 4.85 -0.65
N THR A 70 -3.30 4.73 -1.25
CA THR A 70 -3.39 4.53 -2.68
C THR A 70 -4.50 5.41 -3.26
N LEU A 71 -4.56 5.44 -4.57
CA LEU A 71 -5.60 6.15 -5.30
C LEU A 71 -6.63 5.15 -5.80
N VAL A 72 -7.89 5.53 -5.73
CA VAL A 72 -8.96 4.72 -6.29
C VAL A 72 -9.93 5.63 -7.03
N ASP A 73 -10.65 5.03 -7.98
CA ASP A 73 -11.71 5.72 -8.70
C ASP A 73 -12.78 6.16 -7.69
N PRO A 74 -13.36 7.36 -7.84
CA PRO A 74 -14.39 7.82 -6.91
C PRO A 74 -15.60 6.90 -6.82
N GLU A 75 -15.84 6.09 -7.84
CA GLU A 75 -17.01 5.21 -7.86
C GLU A 75 -16.73 3.84 -7.25
N VAL A 76 -15.53 3.61 -6.73
CA VAL A 76 -15.23 2.36 -6.05
C VAL A 76 -16.13 2.21 -4.83
N ASP A 77 -16.76 1.05 -4.71
CA ASP A 77 -17.70 0.77 -3.64
C ASP A 77 -16.95 0.24 -2.41
N LEU A 78 -16.36 1.17 -1.67
CA LEU A 78 -15.64 0.86 -0.44
C LEU A 78 -16.08 1.82 0.65
N ALA A 79 -16.09 1.33 1.87
CA ALA A 79 -16.44 2.13 3.04
C ALA A 79 -15.39 1.93 4.12
N VAL A 80 -15.28 2.92 4.99
CA VAL A 80 -14.41 2.82 6.18
C VAL A 80 -14.81 1.58 6.97
N GLY A 81 -13.82 0.77 7.35
CA GLY A 81 -14.04 -0.48 8.05
C GLY A 81 -14.03 -1.71 7.17
N ASP A 82 -14.12 -1.53 5.85
CA ASP A 82 -14.08 -2.68 4.93
C ASP A 82 -12.73 -3.37 4.97
N SER A 83 -12.77 -4.69 4.79
CA SER A 83 -11.57 -5.52 4.68
C SER A 83 -11.33 -5.84 3.21
N ILE A 84 -10.10 -5.63 2.77
CA ILE A 84 -9.70 -5.88 1.39
C ILE A 84 -8.30 -6.48 1.37
N ASP A 85 -7.91 -7.01 0.23
CA ASP A 85 -6.56 -7.47 0.02
C ASP A 85 -5.80 -6.43 -0.81
N VAL A 86 -4.50 -6.31 -0.51
CA VAL A 86 -3.62 -5.36 -1.17
C VAL A 86 -2.49 -6.13 -1.83
N ALA A 87 -2.22 -5.82 -3.08
CA ALA A 87 -1.07 -6.35 -3.79
C ALA A 87 -0.23 -5.20 -4.30
N LEU A 88 1.08 -5.42 -4.39
CA LEU A 88 2.01 -4.42 -4.87
C LEU A 88 2.48 -4.79 -6.26
N ARG A 89 2.43 -3.84 -7.18
CA ARG A 89 2.98 -3.99 -8.51
C ARG A 89 4.32 -3.27 -8.54
N ALA A 90 5.36 -3.97 -9.03
CA ALA A 90 6.69 -3.41 -9.17
C ALA A 90 7.20 -2.74 -7.88
N PRO A 91 7.20 -3.46 -6.73
CA PRO A 91 7.70 -2.86 -5.50
C PRO A 91 9.19 -2.59 -5.56
N LEU A 92 9.64 -1.63 -4.78
CA LEU A 92 11.05 -1.32 -4.64
C LEU A 92 11.53 -1.84 -3.30
N TYR A 93 12.79 -2.29 -3.26
CA TYR A 93 13.36 -2.85 -2.05
C TYR A 93 14.60 -2.05 -1.65
N PHE A 94 14.70 -1.73 -0.37
CA PHE A 94 15.80 -0.94 0.16
C PHE A 94 16.45 -1.67 1.32
N GLY A 95 17.77 -1.60 1.40
CA GLY A 95 18.55 -2.21 2.47
C GLY A 95 18.66 -1.32 3.70
N ALA A 96 19.45 -1.79 4.66
CA ALA A 96 19.65 -1.07 5.93
C ALA A 96 20.29 0.29 5.76
N ASP A 97 21.09 0.45 4.70
CA ASP A 97 21.75 1.72 4.37
C ASP A 97 20.88 2.66 3.56
N GLY A 98 19.64 2.26 3.25
CA GLY A 98 18.74 3.04 2.43
C GLY A 98 18.98 2.89 0.94
N GLU A 99 19.95 2.06 0.53
CA GLU A 99 20.24 1.82 -0.86
C GLU A 99 19.29 0.79 -1.46
N ARG A 100 18.94 0.99 -2.71
CA ARG A 100 18.04 0.08 -3.40
C ARG A 100 18.70 -1.28 -3.64
N ILE A 101 17.94 -2.33 -3.46
CA ILE A 101 18.36 -3.71 -3.69
C ILE A 101 17.55 -4.28 -4.85
N GLY A 102 18.22 -4.92 -5.75
CA GLY A 102 17.57 -5.63 -6.86
C GLY A 102 16.99 -4.72 -7.93
#